data_a1cee43dfffdbb8d8c391a260b3bd52a
#
_entry.id   a1cee43dfffdbb8d8c391a260b3bd52a
#
_cell.length_a   1.000
_cell.length_b   1.000
_cell.length_c   1.000
_cell.angle_alpha   90.00
_cell.angle_beta   90.00
_cell.angle_gamma   90.00
#
_symmetry.space_group_name_H-M   'P 1'
#
loop_
_entity.id
_entity.type
_entity.pdbx_description
1 polymer ?
#
loop_
_entity_poly.entity_id
_entity_poly.type
_entity_poly.pdbx_seq_one_letter_code
_entity_poly.pdbx_strand_id
1 'polypeptide(L)'
;MQTGQALRLNKFLAERIGISRRQADDLIAGGKIQVNGKTAQLGARIDNTCKVCYNNKTIPFETSYIYLAMNKPVGYVCSRRQQGDSPTIYSILPKQYQTLKTVGRLDKDSSGIILLTNDGDFAFQMTHPKFVKEKIYEVTLDRALEPLHQQMIADFGIDLPDGKSKLGLEKLDEARKSWRVYMSEGRNRQIRRTFAAVGYQVEKLHRVQFGKYQLNNLPAGKFTEIEK
;
A
#
# COMPACT_ATOMS: atom_id res chain seq x y z
N MET A 1 -8.99 -11.39 -33.63
CA MET A 1 -9.61 -11.55 -32.28
C MET A 1 -8.47 -11.75 -31.29
N GLN A 2 -8.16 -10.77 -30.45
CA GLN A 2 -7.14 -10.94 -29.39
C GLN A 2 -7.69 -11.96 -28.38
N THR A 3 -7.07 -13.13 -28.33
CA THR A 3 -7.32 -14.12 -27.28
C THR A 3 -6.96 -13.47 -25.95
N GLY A 4 -7.96 -13.15 -25.13
CA GLY A 4 -7.78 -12.51 -23.84
C GLY A 4 -6.90 -13.36 -22.93
N GLN A 5 -5.90 -12.71 -22.33
CA GLN A 5 -4.96 -13.36 -21.42
C GLN A 5 -5.74 -14.03 -20.27
N ALA A 6 -5.58 -15.34 -20.11
CA ALA A 6 -6.30 -16.12 -19.11
C ALA A 6 -6.04 -15.61 -17.68
N LEU A 7 -7.08 -15.11 -17.03
CA LEU A 7 -7.06 -14.52 -15.69
C LEU A 7 -7.44 -15.59 -14.64
N ARG A 8 -6.79 -15.58 -13.48
CA ARG A 8 -7.24 -16.44 -12.36
C ARG A 8 -8.59 -15.99 -11.84
N LEU A 9 -9.54 -16.93 -11.70
CA LEU A 9 -10.91 -16.65 -11.28
C LEU A 9 -10.98 -15.91 -9.92
N ASN A 10 -10.15 -16.30 -8.94
CA ASN A 10 -10.11 -15.61 -7.65
C ASN A 10 -9.59 -14.17 -7.74
N LYS A 11 -8.70 -13.86 -8.69
CA LYS A 11 -8.26 -12.48 -8.96
C LYS A 11 -9.41 -11.67 -9.56
N PHE A 12 -10.09 -12.22 -10.56
CA PHE A 12 -11.26 -11.60 -11.17
C PHE A 12 -12.34 -11.27 -10.13
N LEU A 13 -12.75 -12.24 -9.33
CA LEU A 13 -13.75 -12.03 -8.28
C LEU A 13 -13.31 -10.95 -7.27
N ALA A 14 -12.05 -11.01 -6.82
CA ALA A 14 -11.52 -10.03 -5.86
C ALA A 14 -11.57 -8.60 -6.37
N GLU A 15 -11.38 -8.40 -7.67
CA GLU A 15 -11.42 -7.08 -8.33
C GLU A 15 -12.85 -6.62 -8.60
N ARG A 16 -13.75 -7.53 -9.00
CA ARG A 16 -15.11 -7.18 -9.46
C ARG A 16 -16.11 -7.00 -8.31
N ILE A 17 -16.00 -7.83 -7.26
CA ILE A 17 -16.95 -7.77 -6.12
C ILE A 17 -16.31 -7.21 -4.83
N GLY A 18 -15.09 -6.67 -4.91
CA GLY A 18 -14.45 -5.93 -3.82
C GLY A 18 -14.02 -6.76 -2.59
N ILE A 19 -13.81 -8.06 -2.77
CA ILE A 19 -13.38 -9.00 -1.71
C ILE A 19 -11.88 -9.30 -1.77
N SER A 20 -11.34 -9.99 -0.76
CA SER A 20 -9.98 -10.53 -0.84
C SER A 20 -9.92 -11.78 -1.72
N ARG A 21 -8.72 -12.10 -2.28
CA ARG A 21 -8.54 -13.35 -3.05
C ARG A 21 -8.82 -14.61 -2.23
N ARG A 22 -8.53 -14.59 -0.92
CA ARG A 22 -8.87 -15.71 -0.01
C ARG A 22 -10.38 -15.87 0.13
N GLN A 23 -11.12 -14.78 0.33
CA GLN A 23 -12.59 -14.84 0.34
C GLN A 23 -13.15 -15.29 -1.00
N ALA A 24 -12.52 -14.93 -2.11
CA ALA A 24 -12.91 -15.46 -3.43
C ALA A 24 -12.65 -16.96 -3.53
N ASP A 25 -11.53 -17.46 -3.02
CA ASP A 25 -11.25 -18.90 -2.94
C ASP A 25 -12.29 -19.62 -2.05
N ASP A 26 -12.69 -19.03 -0.92
CA ASP A 26 -13.75 -19.57 -0.04
C ASP A 26 -15.10 -19.67 -0.76
N LEU A 27 -15.47 -18.65 -1.57
CA LEU A 27 -16.69 -18.67 -2.37
C LEU A 27 -16.65 -19.74 -3.48
N ILE A 28 -15.50 -19.94 -4.11
CA ILE A 28 -15.30 -20.96 -5.14
C ILE A 28 -15.39 -22.35 -4.51
N ALA A 29 -14.67 -22.60 -3.41
CA ALA A 29 -14.69 -23.87 -2.68
C ALA A 29 -16.09 -24.21 -2.13
N GLY A 30 -16.85 -23.19 -1.71
CA GLY A 30 -18.24 -23.32 -1.27
C GLY A 30 -19.27 -23.51 -2.39
N GLY A 31 -18.83 -23.66 -3.65
CA GLY A 31 -19.71 -23.92 -4.80
C GLY A 31 -20.62 -22.73 -5.20
N LYS A 32 -20.33 -21.51 -4.71
CA LYS A 32 -21.17 -20.32 -4.94
C LYS A 32 -20.90 -19.61 -6.25
N ILE A 33 -19.87 -20.02 -6.97
CA ILE A 33 -19.44 -19.40 -8.23
C ILE A 33 -19.67 -20.39 -9.37
N GLN A 34 -20.25 -19.88 -10.45
CA GLN A 34 -20.42 -20.63 -11.70
C GLN A 34 -19.65 -19.97 -12.84
N VAL A 35 -19.08 -20.79 -13.70
CA VAL A 35 -18.46 -20.35 -14.97
C VAL A 35 -19.11 -21.15 -16.10
N ASN A 36 -19.72 -20.45 -17.05
CA ASN A 36 -20.46 -21.05 -18.16
C ASN A 36 -21.52 -22.10 -17.70
N GLY A 37 -22.23 -21.79 -16.60
CA GLY A 37 -23.28 -22.63 -16.02
C GLY A 37 -22.78 -23.82 -15.20
N LYS A 38 -21.46 -24.05 -15.07
CA LYS A 38 -20.87 -25.12 -14.25
C LYS A 38 -20.25 -24.54 -12.99
N THR A 39 -20.36 -25.25 -11.87
CA THR A 39 -19.70 -24.87 -10.61
C THR A 39 -18.19 -24.78 -10.81
N ALA A 40 -17.61 -23.64 -10.44
CA ALA A 40 -16.19 -23.39 -10.59
C ALA A 40 -15.36 -24.15 -9.56
N GLN A 41 -14.11 -24.46 -9.91
CA GLN A 41 -13.14 -25.10 -9.03
C GLN A 41 -12.00 -24.14 -8.66
N LEU A 42 -11.34 -24.41 -7.53
CA LEU A 42 -10.14 -23.66 -7.12
C LEU A 42 -9.06 -23.74 -8.20
N GLY A 43 -8.39 -22.63 -8.44
CA GLY A 43 -7.36 -22.53 -9.46
C GLY A 43 -7.87 -22.28 -10.90
N ALA A 44 -9.20 -22.27 -11.12
CA ALA A 44 -9.79 -22.01 -12.42
C ALA A 44 -9.27 -20.70 -13.04
N ARG A 45 -9.11 -20.73 -14.37
CA ARG A 45 -8.75 -19.57 -15.19
C ARG A 45 -9.91 -19.27 -16.14
N ILE A 46 -10.13 -18.01 -16.41
CA ILE A 46 -11.20 -17.47 -17.25
C ILE A 46 -10.65 -16.41 -18.20
N ASP A 47 -11.35 -16.15 -19.26
CA ASP A 47 -11.16 -15.04 -20.18
C ASP A 47 -12.47 -14.28 -20.39
N ASN A 48 -12.46 -13.27 -21.21
CA ASN A 48 -13.60 -12.39 -21.48
C ASN A 48 -14.76 -13.08 -22.25
N THR A 49 -14.60 -14.31 -22.71
CA THR A 49 -15.66 -15.11 -23.34
C THR A 49 -16.47 -15.90 -22.31
N CYS A 50 -15.94 -16.04 -21.08
CA CYS A 50 -16.58 -16.78 -20.00
C CYS A 50 -17.72 -15.98 -19.36
N LYS A 51 -18.84 -16.62 -19.08
CA LYS A 51 -19.92 -16.07 -18.25
C LYS A 51 -19.70 -16.49 -16.79
N VAL A 52 -19.28 -15.55 -15.93
CA VAL A 52 -19.09 -15.79 -14.50
C VAL A 52 -20.30 -15.33 -13.72
N CYS A 53 -20.86 -16.19 -12.88
CA CYS A 53 -22.04 -15.88 -12.06
C CYS A 53 -21.77 -16.10 -10.56
N TYR A 54 -22.32 -15.22 -9.73
CA TYR A 54 -22.39 -15.30 -8.29
C TYR A 54 -23.81 -14.98 -7.82
N ASN A 55 -24.44 -15.84 -7.01
CA ASN A 55 -25.84 -15.71 -6.58
C ASN A 55 -26.79 -15.46 -7.78
N ASN A 56 -26.64 -16.22 -8.85
CA ASN A 56 -27.40 -16.11 -10.09
C ASN A 56 -27.28 -14.76 -10.83
N LYS A 57 -26.35 -13.88 -10.41
CA LYS A 57 -26.06 -12.63 -11.11
C LYS A 57 -24.75 -12.75 -11.89
N THR A 58 -24.78 -12.34 -13.14
CA THR A 58 -23.57 -12.28 -13.97
C THR A 58 -22.65 -11.16 -13.48
N ILE A 59 -21.36 -11.48 -13.31
CA ILE A 59 -20.31 -10.52 -12.98
C ILE A 59 -19.69 -10.01 -14.29
N PRO A 60 -19.73 -8.70 -14.57
CA PRO A 60 -19.18 -8.16 -15.82
C PRO A 60 -17.64 -8.21 -15.81
N PHE A 61 -17.05 -8.40 -16.98
CA PHE A 61 -15.59 -8.31 -17.17
C PHE A 61 -15.10 -6.87 -17.18
N GLU A 62 -15.93 -5.95 -17.64
CA GLU A 62 -15.63 -4.52 -17.60
C GLU A 62 -15.58 -3.99 -16.18
N THR A 63 -14.65 -3.09 -15.90
CA THR A 63 -14.53 -2.40 -14.62
C THR A 63 -13.93 -1.02 -14.82
N SER A 64 -14.43 -0.07 -14.06
CA SER A 64 -13.77 1.23 -13.90
C SER A 64 -12.77 1.13 -12.75
N TYR A 65 -11.52 1.38 -13.06
CA TYR A 65 -10.49 1.46 -12.02
C TYR A 65 -10.52 2.83 -11.35
N ILE A 66 -10.40 2.81 -10.04
CA ILE A 66 -10.35 4.01 -9.19
C ILE A 66 -8.99 4.06 -8.53
N TYR A 67 -8.38 5.22 -8.56
CA TYR A 67 -7.09 5.49 -7.91
C TYR A 67 -7.24 6.72 -7.03
N LEU A 68 -6.93 6.58 -5.75
CA LEU A 68 -6.96 7.68 -4.80
C LEU A 68 -5.60 7.86 -4.16
N ALA A 69 -5.20 9.10 -3.95
CA ALA A 69 -4.16 9.50 -3.01
C ALA A 69 -4.83 10.06 -1.75
N MET A 70 -4.42 9.59 -0.57
CA MET A 70 -4.93 10.04 0.72
C MET A 70 -3.77 10.49 1.60
N ASN A 71 -3.94 11.60 2.29
CA ASN A 71 -3.04 11.98 3.38
C ASN A 71 -3.49 11.27 4.67
N LYS A 72 -2.90 10.12 4.96
CA LYS A 72 -3.23 9.35 6.16
C LYS A 72 -2.81 10.13 7.42
N PRO A 73 -3.71 10.41 8.35
CA PRO A 73 -3.32 11.00 9.65
C PRO A 73 -2.64 9.96 10.56
N VAL A 74 -1.89 10.43 11.54
CA VAL A 74 -1.39 9.61 12.65
C VAL A 74 -2.57 9.03 13.45
N GLY A 75 -2.39 7.86 14.06
CA GLY A 75 -3.39 7.19 14.87
C GLY A 75 -4.28 6.20 14.11
N TYR A 76 -4.36 6.29 12.79
CA TYR A 76 -5.15 5.40 11.95
C TYR A 76 -4.34 4.22 11.43
N VAL A 77 -4.96 3.04 11.34
CA VAL A 77 -4.34 1.83 10.77
C VAL A 77 -4.79 1.57 9.34
N CYS A 78 -3.88 1.07 8.50
CA CYS A 78 -4.14 0.67 7.11
C CYS A 78 -4.74 -0.76 7.05
N SER A 79 -5.76 -1.04 7.85
CA SER A 79 -6.42 -2.34 7.93
C SER A 79 -7.92 -2.18 7.78
N ARG A 80 -8.59 -3.15 7.15
CA ARG A 80 -10.06 -3.23 7.14
C ARG A 80 -10.62 -3.82 8.43
N ARG A 81 -9.80 -4.59 9.15
CA ARG A 81 -10.15 -5.10 10.47
C ARG A 81 -9.63 -4.13 11.51
N GLN A 82 -10.49 -3.76 12.44
CA GLN A 82 -10.09 -2.99 13.61
C GLN A 82 -8.98 -3.75 14.37
N GLN A 83 -8.00 -3.02 14.84
CA GLN A 83 -6.87 -3.55 15.63
C GLN A 83 -6.90 -2.85 17.00
N GLY A 84 -7.45 -3.52 17.99
CA GLY A 84 -7.78 -2.91 19.28
C GLY A 84 -8.72 -1.73 19.05
N ASP A 85 -8.53 -0.62 19.79
CA ASP A 85 -9.34 0.60 19.69
C ASP A 85 -8.90 1.56 18.58
N SER A 86 -7.94 1.13 17.72
CA SER A 86 -7.41 2.03 16.69
C SER A 86 -8.38 2.18 15.51
N PRO A 87 -8.76 3.40 15.13
CA PRO A 87 -9.58 3.62 13.95
C PRO A 87 -8.83 3.21 12.68
N THR A 88 -9.58 2.78 11.67
CA THR A 88 -9.01 2.44 10.37
C THR A 88 -9.13 3.63 9.42
N ILE A 89 -8.26 3.71 8.40
CA ILE A 89 -8.39 4.75 7.36
C ILE A 89 -9.73 4.68 6.62
N TYR A 90 -10.40 3.54 6.65
CA TYR A 90 -11.69 3.36 6.00
C TYR A 90 -12.83 4.08 6.73
N SER A 91 -12.69 4.39 8.03
CA SER A 91 -13.70 5.15 8.78
C SER A 91 -13.81 6.61 8.34
N ILE A 92 -12.77 7.15 7.69
CA ILE A 92 -12.75 8.53 7.16
C ILE A 92 -12.95 8.59 5.65
N LEU A 93 -13.16 7.45 4.98
CA LEU A 93 -13.49 7.38 3.56
C LEU A 93 -15.01 7.29 3.34
N PRO A 94 -15.55 7.97 2.32
CA PRO A 94 -16.92 7.77 1.87
C PRO A 94 -17.22 6.29 1.57
N LYS A 95 -18.47 5.87 1.79
CA LYS A 95 -18.91 4.47 1.61
C LYS A 95 -18.50 3.88 0.27
N GLN A 96 -18.61 4.65 -0.81
CA GLN A 96 -18.25 4.22 -2.17
C GLN A 96 -16.78 3.82 -2.33
N TYR A 97 -15.86 4.36 -1.52
CA TYR A 97 -14.42 4.07 -1.59
C TYR A 97 -13.95 3.05 -0.55
N GLN A 98 -14.82 2.61 0.35
CA GLN A 98 -14.43 1.66 1.40
C GLN A 98 -14.11 0.26 0.86
N THR A 99 -14.43 -0.06 -0.39
CA THR A 99 -14.04 -1.30 -1.06
C THR A 99 -12.64 -1.26 -1.66
N LEU A 100 -12.03 -0.08 -1.82
CA LEU A 100 -10.68 0.06 -2.34
C LEU A 100 -9.65 -0.58 -1.39
N LYS A 101 -8.54 -1.03 -1.94
CA LYS A 101 -7.42 -1.64 -1.20
C LYS A 101 -6.28 -0.62 -1.10
N THR A 102 -5.61 -0.58 0.05
CA THR A 102 -4.39 0.21 0.20
C THR A 102 -3.27 -0.37 -0.64
N VAL A 103 -2.50 0.50 -1.27
CA VAL A 103 -1.26 0.18 -1.97
C VAL A 103 -0.11 0.28 -0.97
N GLY A 104 0.27 -0.84 -0.41
CA GLY A 104 1.18 -0.89 0.74
C GLY A 104 0.51 -0.42 2.04
N ARG A 105 1.34 -0.06 3.00
CA ARG A 105 0.89 0.38 4.32
C ARG A 105 1.75 1.52 4.85
N LEU A 106 1.18 2.30 5.76
CA LEU A 106 1.86 3.14 6.73
C LEU A 106 1.48 2.65 8.13
N ASP A 107 2.41 2.71 9.06
CA ASP A 107 2.16 2.33 10.45
C ASP A 107 1.19 3.31 11.11
N LYS A 108 0.62 2.92 12.28
CA LYS A 108 -0.31 3.74 13.04
C LYS A 108 0.29 5.11 13.41
N ASP A 109 1.56 5.10 13.81
CA ASP A 109 2.35 6.26 14.23
C ASP A 109 3.02 7.03 13.08
N SER A 110 2.71 6.68 11.84
CA SER A 110 3.21 7.35 10.63
C SER A 110 2.06 7.99 9.86
N SER A 111 2.36 9.07 9.13
CA SER A 111 1.39 9.83 8.33
C SER A 111 1.84 10.02 6.89
N GLY A 112 1.02 10.67 6.09
CA GLY A 112 1.36 11.08 4.73
C GLY A 112 0.67 10.26 3.64
N ILE A 113 1.20 10.35 2.42
CA ILE A 113 0.55 9.79 1.24
C ILE A 113 0.43 8.27 1.32
N ILE A 114 -0.80 7.79 1.16
CA ILE A 114 -1.12 6.40 0.88
C ILE A 114 -2.04 6.33 -0.33
N LEU A 115 -1.80 5.36 -1.21
CA LEU A 115 -2.64 5.16 -2.39
C LEU A 115 -3.68 4.08 -2.08
N LEU A 116 -4.87 4.23 -2.69
CA LEU A 116 -5.94 3.23 -2.62
C LEU A 116 -6.46 2.95 -4.03
N THR A 117 -6.81 1.70 -4.31
CA THR A 117 -7.32 1.30 -5.63
C THR A 117 -8.08 -0.02 -5.58
N ASN A 118 -8.89 -0.28 -6.61
CA ASN A 118 -9.43 -1.60 -6.94
C ASN A 118 -8.61 -2.32 -8.03
N ASP A 119 -7.57 -1.68 -8.60
CA ASP A 119 -6.63 -2.29 -9.56
C ASP A 119 -5.53 -3.06 -8.81
N GLY A 120 -5.65 -4.39 -8.79
CA GLY A 120 -4.66 -5.26 -8.13
C GLY A 120 -3.30 -5.27 -8.80
N ASP A 121 -3.23 -5.07 -10.12
CA ASP A 121 -1.96 -5.04 -10.86
C ASP A 121 -1.20 -3.74 -10.59
N PHE A 122 -1.89 -2.62 -10.55
CA PHE A 122 -1.31 -1.36 -10.13
C PHE A 122 -0.75 -1.46 -8.69
N ALA A 123 -1.56 -1.99 -7.76
CA ALA A 123 -1.10 -2.17 -6.38
C ALA A 123 0.16 -3.06 -6.29
N PHE A 124 0.22 -4.12 -7.09
CA PHE A 124 1.39 -4.97 -7.18
C PHE A 124 2.62 -4.25 -7.76
N GLN A 125 2.45 -3.51 -8.86
CA GLN A 125 3.54 -2.72 -9.47
C GLN A 125 4.10 -1.66 -8.53
N MET A 126 3.27 -1.08 -7.68
CA MET A 126 3.69 -0.05 -6.73
C MET A 126 4.37 -0.61 -5.48
N THR A 127 4.10 -1.87 -5.10
CA THR A 127 4.54 -2.42 -3.80
C THR A 127 5.59 -3.52 -3.91
N HIS A 128 5.64 -4.24 -5.03
CA HIS A 128 6.56 -5.38 -5.17
C HIS A 128 8.01 -4.91 -5.39
N PRO A 129 8.99 -5.45 -4.66
CA PRO A 129 10.38 -4.99 -4.69
C PRO A 129 11.02 -4.93 -6.09
N LYS A 130 10.64 -5.84 -7.01
CA LYS A 130 11.20 -5.86 -8.37
C LYS A 130 10.96 -4.57 -9.18
N PHE A 131 9.99 -3.74 -8.80
CA PHE A 131 9.66 -2.52 -9.55
C PHE A 131 10.31 -1.26 -8.96
N VAL A 132 11.04 -1.37 -7.88
CA VAL A 132 11.85 -0.29 -7.28
C VAL A 132 11.11 1.06 -7.29
N LYS A 133 10.16 1.24 -6.37
CA LYS A 133 9.41 2.50 -6.23
C LYS A 133 10.00 3.33 -5.11
N GLU A 134 10.53 4.49 -5.47
CA GLU A 134 11.05 5.45 -4.49
C GLU A 134 9.94 5.93 -3.54
N LYS A 135 10.30 6.11 -2.30
CA LYS A 135 9.47 6.70 -1.24
C LYS A 135 10.29 7.77 -0.55
N ILE A 136 9.69 8.94 -0.39
CA ILE A 136 10.33 10.07 0.29
C ILE A 136 9.54 10.38 1.55
N TYR A 137 10.27 10.52 2.65
CA TYR A 137 9.72 10.82 3.96
C TYR A 137 10.35 12.07 4.55
N GLU A 138 9.56 12.84 5.28
CA GLU A 138 10.06 13.85 6.21
C GLU A 138 10.05 13.24 7.61
N VAL A 139 11.21 13.32 8.26
CA VAL A 139 11.48 12.68 9.54
C VAL A 139 11.94 13.73 10.53
N THR A 140 11.37 13.71 11.75
CA THR A 140 11.86 14.50 12.88
C THR A 140 12.43 13.55 13.92
N LEU A 141 13.65 13.85 14.38
CA LEU A 141 14.36 13.10 15.40
C LEU A 141 14.25 13.80 16.77
N ASP A 142 14.39 13.04 17.84
CA ASP A 142 14.43 13.52 19.23
C ASP A 142 15.59 14.49 19.50
N ARG A 143 16.70 14.34 18.78
CA ARG A 143 17.88 15.19 18.88
C ARG A 143 18.63 15.32 17.56
N ALA A 144 19.60 16.24 17.50
CA ALA A 144 20.43 16.47 16.33
C ALA A 144 21.19 15.21 15.91
N LEU A 145 21.08 14.84 14.63
CA LEU A 145 21.84 13.72 14.04
C LEU A 145 23.31 14.12 13.85
N GLU A 146 24.20 13.39 14.47
CA GLU A 146 25.64 13.60 14.34
C GLU A 146 26.13 13.29 12.93
N PRO A 147 27.15 14.02 12.42
CA PRO A 147 27.70 13.77 11.08
C PRO A 147 28.17 12.33 10.85
N LEU A 148 28.81 11.72 11.87
CA LEU A 148 29.26 10.34 11.81
C LEU A 148 28.07 9.37 11.63
N HIS A 149 27.01 9.53 12.41
CA HIS A 149 25.83 8.66 12.32
C HIS A 149 25.08 8.87 11.00
N GLN A 150 25.03 10.11 10.47
CA GLN A 150 24.52 10.37 9.14
C GLN A 150 25.28 9.56 8.09
N GLN A 151 26.63 9.60 8.15
CA GLN A 151 27.50 8.85 7.21
C GLN A 151 27.28 7.33 7.36
N MET A 152 27.20 6.83 8.60
CA MET A 152 26.93 5.42 8.85
C MET A 152 25.63 4.96 8.18
N ILE A 153 24.54 5.75 8.28
CA ILE A 153 23.25 5.41 7.67
C ILE A 153 23.30 5.54 6.14
N ALA A 154 23.89 6.64 5.63
CA ALA A 154 23.79 6.99 4.22
C ALA A 154 24.82 6.28 3.35
N ASP A 155 26.06 6.10 3.83
CA ASP A 155 27.16 5.57 3.01
C ASP A 155 27.39 4.08 3.27
N PHE A 156 27.45 3.66 4.53
CA PHE A 156 27.75 2.29 4.89
C PHE A 156 26.52 1.40 5.05
N GLY A 157 25.40 2.00 5.48
CA GLY A 157 24.19 1.28 5.87
C GLY A 157 24.31 0.62 7.24
N ILE A 158 23.17 0.43 7.90
CA ILE A 158 23.06 -0.15 9.24
C ILE A 158 22.59 -1.60 9.13
N ASP A 159 23.26 -2.51 9.83
CA ASP A 159 22.85 -3.92 9.87
C ASP A 159 21.62 -4.07 10.78
N LEU A 160 20.52 -4.48 10.20
CA LEU A 160 19.27 -4.82 10.90
C LEU A 160 19.07 -6.35 10.85
N PRO A 161 18.23 -6.93 11.72
CA PRO A 161 18.01 -8.39 11.73
C PRO A 161 17.52 -8.98 10.40
N ASP A 162 16.87 -8.15 9.57
CA ASP A 162 16.34 -8.53 8.25
C ASP A 162 17.18 -7.99 7.07
N GLY A 163 18.43 -7.65 7.33
CA GLY A 163 19.42 -7.22 6.34
C GLY A 163 19.83 -5.75 6.47
N LYS A 164 20.87 -5.39 5.72
CA LYS A 164 21.44 -4.03 5.74
C LYS A 164 20.44 -2.98 5.29
N SER A 165 20.32 -1.88 6.04
CA SER A 165 19.47 -0.73 5.74
C SER A 165 20.33 0.47 5.36
N LYS A 166 20.20 0.92 4.14
CA LYS A 166 20.85 2.14 3.63
C LYS A 166 19.77 3.13 3.23
N LEU A 167 19.86 4.39 3.71
CA LEU A 167 18.88 5.43 3.46
C LEU A 167 19.56 6.66 2.87
N GLY A 168 18.99 7.25 1.82
CA GLY A 168 19.39 8.59 1.40
C GLY A 168 18.93 9.62 2.41
N LEU A 169 19.80 10.54 2.81
CA LEU A 169 19.51 11.56 3.83
C LEU A 169 19.82 12.96 3.29
N GLU A 170 18.84 13.86 3.37
CA GLU A 170 18.98 15.28 3.07
C GLU A 170 18.54 16.09 4.29
N LYS A 171 19.42 16.99 4.76
CA LYS A 171 19.15 17.85 5.91
C LYS A 171 18.09 18.89 5.57
N LEU A 172 17.06 19.06 6.40
CA LEU A 172 15.99 20.05 6.21
C LEU A 172 16.10 21.25 7.14
N ASP A 173 16.83 21.12 8.27
CA ASP A 173 17.05 22.24 9.21
C ASP A 173 18.49 22.30 9.73
N GLU A 174 18.92 23.46 10.19
CA GLU A 174 20.26 23.66 10.75
C GLU A 174 20.45 22.96 12.10
N ALA A 175 19.35 22.70 12.84
CA ALA A 175 19.38 21.95 14.09
C ALA A 175 19.64 20.45 13.88
N ARG A 176 19.70 20.00 12.62
CA ARG A 176 19.93 18.59 12.23
C ARG A 176 18.93 17.61 12.87
N LYS A 177 17.73 18.07 13.19
CA LYS A 177 16.63 17.24 13.71
C LYS A 177 15.65 16.81 12.63
N SER A 178 15.49 17.62 11.57
CA SER A 178 14.56 17.34 10.48
C SER A 178 15.32 16.89 9.23
N TRP A 179 14.89 15.78 8.67
CA TRP A 179 15.55 15.12 7.55
C TRP A 179 14.55 14.66 6.50
N ARG A 180 14.92 14.81 5.24
CA ARG A 180 14.26 14.08 4.15
C ARG A 180 14.97 12.77 3.94
N VAL A 181 14.21 11.68 3.94
CA VAL A 181 14.71 10.31 3.84
C VAL A 181 14.21 9.69 2.55
N TYR A 182 15.14 9.21 1.74
CA TYR A 182 14.90 8.53 0.46
C TYR A 182 15.11 7.04 0.62
N MET A 183 14.15 6.24 0.15
CA MET A 183 14.27 4.77 0.13
C MET A 183 13.47 4.14 -1.01
N SER A 184 13.97 3.03 -1.55
CA SER A 184 13.31 2.27 -2.63
C SER A 184 12.65 0.98 -2.15
N GLU A 185 12.98 0.51 -0.97
CA GLU A 185 12.40 -0.66 -0.31
C GLU A 185 11.36 -0.27 0.76
N GLY A 186 10.88 -1.19 1.58
CA GLY A 186 9.87 -0.88 2.60
C GLY A 186 9.66 -2.02 3.57
N ARG A 187 10.73 -2.39 4.30
CA ARG A 187 10.67 -3.39 5.36
C ARG A 187 9.91 -2.85 6.57
N ASN A 188 9.42 -3.74 7.40
CA ASN A 188 8.65 -3.34 8.59
C ASN A 188 9.44 -2.34 9.45
N ARG A 189 8.86 -1.15 9.66
CA ARG A 189 9.41 -0.05 10.49
C ARG A 189 10.88 0.28 10.20
N GLN A 190 11.33 0.12 8.95
CA GLN A 190 12.74 0.19 8.57
C GLN A 190 13.39 1.51 8.97
N ILE A 191 12.83 2.66 8.62
CA ILE A 191 13.38 3.98 8.98
C ILE A 191 13.55 4.10 10.51
N ARG A 192 12.51 3.78 11.27
CA ARG A 192 12.56 3.85 12.75
C ARG A 192 13.63 2.94 13.34
N ARG A 193 13.77 1.71 12.83
CA ARG A 193 14.81 0.76 13.29
C ARG A 193 16.20 1.21 12.92
N THR A 194 16.38 1.80 11.74
CA THR A 194 17.68 2.29 11.28
C THR A 194 18.19 3.42 12.19
N PHE A 195 17.33 4.41 12.50
CA PHE A 195 17.70 5.48 13.41
C PHE A 195 17.89 4.97 14.85
N ALA A 196 17.04 4.06 15.32
CA ALA A 196 17.15 3.48 16.66
C ALA A 196 18.47 2.71 16.85
N ALA A 197 18.97 2.02 15.82
CA ALA A 197 20.22 1.28 15.89
C ALA A 197 21.47 2.17 16.11
N VAL A 198 21.37 3.47 15.79
CA VAL A 198 22.41 4.47 16.08
C VAL A 198 21.98 5.42 17.21
N GLY A 199 20.97 5.03 17.98
CA GLY A 199 20.57 5.68 19.23
C GLY A 199 19.61 6.84 19.10
N TYR A 200 18.90 7.06 17.99
CA TYR A 200 17.92 8.14 17.80
C TYR A 200 16.50 7.61 17.81
N GLN A 201 15.57 8.42 18.34
CA GLN A 201 14.15 8.16 18.25
C GLN A 201 13.51 9.02 17.14
N VAL A 202 12.75 8.37 16.26
CA VAL A 202 11.96 9.07 15.24
C VAL A 202 10.63 9.51 15.86
N GLU A 203 10.48 10.81 16.12
CA GLU A 203 9.25 11.39 16.66
C GLU A 203 8.16 11.52 15.61
N LYS A 204 8.51 12.06 14.42
CA LYS A 204 7.56 12.21 13.29
C LYS A 204 8.10 11.47 12.09
N LEU A 205 7.19 10.78 11.39
CA LEU A 205 7.47 10.10 10.14
C LEU A 205 6.31 10.37 9.18
N HIS A 206 6.57 11.19 8.16
CA HIS A 206 5.56 11.66 7.22
C HIS A 206 5.98 11.36 5.79
N ARG A 207 5.24 10.50 5.07
CA ARG A 207 5.56 10.18 3.68
C ARG A 207 5.01 11.25 2.76
N VAL A 208 5.88 11.99 2.07
CA VAL A 208 5.53 13.06 1.14
C VAL A 208 5.43 12.57 -0.31
N GLN A 209 6.08 11.45 -0.65
CA GLN A 209 6.05 10.90 -2.01
C GLN A 209 6.04 9.37 -2.01
N PHE A 210 5.31 8.79 -2.97
CA PHE A 210 5.32 7.36 -3.27
C PHE A 210 5.31 7.13 -4.78
N GLY A 211 6.45 6.72 -5.34
CA GLY A 211 6.71 6.66 -6.77
C GLY A 211 6.55 8.05 -7.41
N LYS A 212 5.74 8.17 -8.45
CA LYS A 212 5.46 9.47 -9.09
C LYS A 212 4.45 10.36 -8.33
N TYR A 213 3.76 9.81 -7.32
CA TYR A 213 2.69 10.50 -6.62
C TYR A 213 3.23 11.29 -5.44
N GLN A 214 2.94 12.57 -5.42
CA GLN A 214 3.32 13.51 -4.37
C GLN A 214 2.12 13.91 -3.54
N LEU A 215 2.34 14.18 -2.24
CA LEU A 215 1.27 14.57 -1.33
C LEU A 215 0.76 15.99 -1.60
N ASN A 216 1.63 16.88 -2.08
CA ASN A 216 1.35 18.29 -2.28
C ASN A 216 0.68 18.92 -1.02
N ASN A 217 -0.31 19.78 -1.22
CA ASN A 217 -1.03 20.48 -0.16
C ASN A 217 -2.30 19.71 0.31
N LEU A 218 -2.37 18.40 0.12
CA LEU A 218 -3.54 17.60 0.54
C LEU A 218 -3.62 17.56 2.07
N PRO A 219 -4.68 18.09 2.71
CA PRO A 219 -4.79 18.13 4.17
C PRO A 219 -4.88 16.72 4.78
N ALA A 220 -4.47 16.58 6.05
CA ALA A 220 -4.57 15.31 6.77
C ALA A 220 -6.01 14.79 6.81
N GLY A 221 -6.20 13.50 6.55
CA GLY A 221 -7.52 12.85 6.48
C GLY A 221 -8.28 13.09 5.17
N LYS A 222 -7.77 13.93 4.26
CA LYS A 222 -8.37 14.15 2.94
C LYS A 222 -7.77 13.23 1.89
N PHE A 223 -8.50 13.09 0.78
CA PHE A 223 -8.09 12.30 -0.37
C PHE A 223 -8.44 13.03 -1.67
N THR A 224 -7.82 12.63 -2.75
CA THR A 224 -8.10 13.11 -4.11
C THR A 224 -8.01 11.94 -5.09
N GLU A 225 -8.75 12.01 -6.18
CA GLU A 225 -8.55 11.09 -7.30
C GLU A 225 -7.26 11.42 -8.03
N ILE A 226 -6.60 10.38 -8.51
CA ILE A 226 -5.33 10.49 -9.24
C ILE A 226 -5.39 9.63 -10.50
N GLU A 227 -4.56 9.95 -11.46
CA GLU A 227 -4.37 9.13 -12.66
C GLU A 227 -3.30 8.05 -12.44
N LYS A 228 -3.46 6.93 -13.17
CA LYS A 228 -2.52 5.80 -13.16
C LYS A 228 -1.16 6.16 -13.75
#